data_2e5cfc68fc867f01ab539ed4dfd5fa2e
#
_entry.id   2e5cfc68fc867f01ab539ed4dfd5fa2e
#
_cell.length_a   1.000
_cell.length_b   1.000
_cell.length_c   1.000
_cell.angle_alpha   90.00
_cell.angle_beta   90.00
_cell.angle_gamma   90.00
#
_symmetry.space_group_name_H-M   'P 1'
#
loop_
_entity.id
_entity.type
_entity.pdbx_description
1 polymer ?
#
loop_
_entity_poly.entity_id
_entity_poly.type
_entity_poly.pdbx_seq_one_letter_code
_entity_poly.pdbx_strand_id
1 'polypeptide(L)'
;MAKNNYYTVWTGRQIGVFASWDECRQQVEGFQGAKYKGFPTREAAESALKNGPDKSDDETMKSWESLPEGTPKPELNAIAVDAACSGNPGKMEYRGVYVATGTEIFKSPVFEGGTNNIGEFLAIVHCLAWQQKKRTNLPIYSDSVNGQKWVSQGLCRTKLVQNEKNRYLFEVIARAEKWLHDNTFRVPIRKWRTEIWGEIPADFGRK
;
A
#
# COMPACT_ATOMS: atom_id res chain seq x y z
N MET A 1 -14.83 -6.09 -22.54
CA MET A 1 -13.75 -6.76 -21.80
C MET A 1 -13.82 -8.24 -22.11
N ALA A 2 -12.70 -8.88 -22.51
CA ALA A 2 -12.68 -10.33 -22.77
C ALA A 2 -12.90 -11.08 -21.44
N LYS A 3 -13.82 -12.05 -21.44
CA LYS A 3 -14.14 -12.86 -20.27
C LYS A 3 -12.97 -13.84 -20.03
N ASN A 4 -12.40 -13.86 -18.82
CA ASN A 4 -11.38 -14.84 -18.46
C ASN A 4 -12.03 -16.22 -18.32
N ASN A 5 -11.55 -17.19 -19.07
CA ASN A 5 -12.07 -18.56 -19.09
C ASN A 5 -11.07 -19.58 -18.51
N TYR A 6 -9.80 -19.18 -18.33
CA TYR A 6 -8.73 -20.01 -17.80
C TYR A 6 -8.00 -19.30 -16.67
N TYR A 7 -7.51 -20.04 -15.70
CA TYR A 7 -6.85 -19.49 -14.51
C TYR A 7 -5.57 -20.24 -14.24
N THR A 8 -4.47 -19.51 -14.08
CA THR A 8 -3.19 -20.07 -13.64
C THR A 8 -3.04 -19.86 -12.15
N VAL A 9 -2.69 -20.92 -11.42
CA VAL A 9 -2.31 -20.88 -10.01
C VAL A 9 -0.83 -21.19 -9.91
N TRP A 10 -0.05 -20.24 -9.43
CA TRP A 10 1.39 -20.42 -9.15
C TRP A 10 1.65 -20.76 -7.68
N THR A 11 0.76 -20.34 -6.79
CA THR A 11 0.83 -20.65 -5.36
C THR A 11 -0.59 -20.92 -4.85
N GLY A 12 -0.82 -22.11 -4.34
CA GLY A 12 -2.11 -22.60 -3.90
C GLY A 12 -1.99 -24.06 -3.47
N ARG A 13 -3.12 -24.72 -3.20
CA ARG A 13 -3.14 -26.15 -2.86
C ARG A 13 -2.62 -27.01 -3.99
N GLN A 14 -2.96 -26.64 -5.23
CA GLN A 14 -2.45 -27.27 -6.44
C GLN A 14 -2.01 -26.18 -7.43
N ILE A 15 -0.78 -26.31 -7.95
CA ILE A 15 -0.21 -25.44 -8.99
C ILE A 15 -0.65 -25.98 -10.35
N GLY A 16 -1.12 -25.10 -11.26
CA GLY A 16 -1.53 -25.52 -12.60
C GLY A 16 -2.44 -24.51 -13.29
N VAL A 17 -2.98 -24.93 -14.45
CA VAL A 17 -3.97 -24.19 -15.21
C VAL A 17 -5.33 -24.84 -15.04
N PHE A 18 -6.33 -24.05 -14.71
CA PHE A 18 -7.71 -24.46 -14.44
C PHE A 18 -8.65 -23.85 -15.47
N ALA A 19 -9.64 -24.62 -15.92
CA ALA A 19 -10.56 -24.23 -16.99
C ALA A 19 -11.77 -23.42 -16.47
N SER A 20 -11.91 -23.26 -15.16
CA SER A 20 -12.99 -22.48 -14.55
C SER A 20 -12.53 -21.76 -13.29
N TRP A 21 -13.28 -20.71 -12.94
CA TRP A 21 -13.09 -20.02 -11.66
C TRP A 21 -13.35 -20.93 -10.46
N ASP A 22 -14.33 -21.80 -10.55
CA ASP A 22 -14.67 -22.69 -9.44
C ASP A 22 -13.56 -23.68 -9.11
N GLU A 23 -12.88 -24.22 -10.12
CA GLU A 23 -11.70 -25.08 -9.94
C GLU A 23 -10.53 -24.26 -9.34
N CYS A 24 -10.26 -23.09 -9.87
CA CYS A 24 -9.20 -22.20 -9.37
C CYS A 24 -9.47 -21.80 -7.93
N ARG A 25 -10.71 -21.43 -7.60
CA ARG A 25 -11.14 -21.02 -6.28
C ARG A 25 -10.85 -22.09 -5.22
N GLN A 26 -11.09 -23.35 -5.52
CA GLN A 26 -10.78 -24.47 -4.62
C GLN A 26 -9.30 -24.56 -4.26
N GLN A 27 -8.43 -24.07 -5.15
CA GLN A 27 -6.98 -24.09 -4.94
C GLN A 27 -6.48 -22.89 -4.12
N VAL A 28 -7.17 -21.76 -4.19
CA VAL A 28 -6.68 -20.49 -3.65
C VAL A 28 -7.46 -19.96 -2.46
N GLU A 29 -8.75 -20.33 -2.31
CA GLU A 29 -9.60 -19.85 -1.22
C GLU A 29 -9.09 -20.34 0.14
N GLY A 30 -8.81 -19.40 1.05
CA GLY A 30 -8.24 -19.69 2.37
C GLY A 30 -6.77 -20.14 2.36
N PHE A 31 -6.09 -20.15 1.22
CA PHE A 31 -4.66 -20.48 1.14
C PHE A 31 -3.84 -19.19 1.30
N GLN A 32 -3.08 -19.10 2.39
CA GLN A 32 -2.27 -17.91 2.69
C GLN A 32 -1.15 -17.75 1.65
N GLY A 33 -1.09 -16.57 1.01
CA GLY A 33 -0.10 -16.28 -0.03
C GLY A 33 -0.44 -16.87 -1.41
N ALA A 34 -1.71 -17.23 -1.66
CA ALA A 34 -2.13 -17.72 -2.98
C ALA A 34 -1.81 -16.71 -4.09
N LYS A 35 -1.20 -17.19 -5.20
CA LYS A 35 -0.92 -16.41 -6.40
C LYS A 35 -1.60 -17.06 -7.59
N TYR A 36 -2.50 -16.31 -8.23
CA TYR A 36 -3.26 -16.78 -9.40
C TYR A 36 -3.66 -15.60 -10.30
N LYS A 37 -3.98 -15.89 -11.59
CA LYS A 37 -4.45 -14.90 -12.55
C LYS A 37 -5.35 -15.54 -13.60
N GLY A 38 -6.37 -14.80 -14.08
CA GLY A 38 -7.27 -15.22 -15.14
C GLY A 38 -6.76 -14.82 -16.53
N PHE A 39 -6.99 -15.68 -17.53
CA PHE A 39 -6.58 -15.50 -18.92
C PHE A 39 -7.74 -15.80 -19.87
N PRO A 40 -7.80 -15.14 -21.04
CA PRO A 40 -8.85 -15.38 -22.03
C PRO A 40 -8.69 -16.71 -22.76
N THR A 41 -7.46 -17.24 -22.89
CA THR A 41 -7.17 -18.50 -23.60
C THR A 41 -6.30 -19.45 -22.75
N ARG A 42 -6.37 -20.75 -23.07
CA ARG A 42 -5.59 -21.78 -22.39
C ARG A 42 -4.09 -21.64 -22.64
N GLU A 43 -3.72 -21.31 -23.88
CA GLU A 43 -2.33 -21.10 -24.28
C GLU A 43 -1.68 -19.95 -23.50
N ALA A 44 -2.44 -18.86 -23.30
CA ALA A 44 -1.97 -17.73 -22.48
C ALA A 44 -1.77 -18.14 -21.02
N ALA A 45 -2.68 -18.95 -20.45
CA ALA A 45 -2.58 -19.44 -19.09
C ALA A 45 -1.40 -20.42 -18.91
N GLU A 46 -1.17 -21.32 -19.87
CA GLU A 46 -0.04 -22.27 -19.86
C GLU A 46 1.31 -21.56 -20.06
N SER A 47 1.35 -20.55 -20.92
CA SER A 47 2.54 -19.71 -21.11
C SER A 47 2.85 -18.96 -19.80
N ALA A 48 1.84 -18.40 -19.15
CA ALA A 48 2.00 -17.73 -17.87
C ALA A 48 2.48 -18.69 -16.77
N LEU A 49 2.01 -19.96 -16.77
CA LEU A 49 2.49 -20.96 -15.80
C LEU A 49 3.98 -21.24 -15.96
N LYS A 50 4.46 -21.37 -17.22
CA LYS A 50 5.87 -21.59 -17.53
C LYS A 50 6.77 -20.41 -17.19
N ASN A 51 6.25 -19.19 -17.41
CA ASN A 51 7.01 -17.95 -17.18
C ASN A 51 7.00 -17.51 -15.70
N GLY A 52 6.23 -18.20 -14.86
CA GLY A 52 5.99 -17.83 -13.47
C GLY A 52 4.89 -16.77 -13.33
N PRO A 53 4.50 -16.43 -12.09
CA PRO A 53 3.57 -15.31 -11.86
C PRO A 53 4.16 -14.05 -12.48
N ASP A 54 3.31 -13.29 -13.19
CA ASP A 54 3.72 -11.97 -13.69
C ASP A 54 4.42 -11.23 -12.55
N LYS A 55 5.63 -10.79 -12.84
CA LYS A 55 6.46 -10.02 -11.90
C LYS A 55 5.88 -8.63 -11.61
N SER A 56 4.57 -8.45 -11.78
CA SER A 56 3.89 -7.17 -11.59
C SER A 56 4.02 -6.62 -10.18
N ASP A 57 4.20 -7.49 -9.18
CA ASP A 57 4.53 -7.04 -7.81
C ASP A 57 6.03 -6.75 -7.62
N ASP A 58 6.88 -7.24 -8.54
CA ASP A 58 8.33 -7.02 -8.57
C ASP A 58 8.71 -5.90 -9.57
N GLU A 59 7.81 -5.57 -10.53
CA GLU A 59 8.06 -4.53 -11.54
C GLU A 59 8.05 -3.12 -10.97
N THR A 60 7.30 -2.86 -9.89
CA THR A 60 7.34 -1.56 -9.21
C THR A 60 8.72 -1.30 -8.62
N MET A 61 9.43 -2.35 -8.21
CA MET A 61 10.81 -2.26 -7.70
C MET A 61 11.84 -2.09 -8.81
N LYS A 62 11.58 -2.59 -10.02
CA LYS A 62 12.50 -2.54 -11.17
C LYS A 62 12.42 -1.27 -12.00
N SER A 63 11.35 -0.48 -11.87
CA SER A 63 11.22 0.78 -12.61
C SER A 63 12.34 1.79 -12.29
N TRP A 64 12.91 1.72 -11.09
CA TRP A 64 13.96 2.66 -10.65
C TRP A 64 15.35 2.28 -11.14
N GLU A 65 15.62 0.99 -11.39
CA GLU A 65 16.90 0.51 -11.92
C GLU A 65 17.05 0.89 -13.39
N SER A 66 15.92 0.99 -14.12
CA SER A 66 15.88 1.37 -15.54
C SER A 66 15.83 2.89 -15.78
N LEU A 67 15.87 3.72 -14.75
CA LEU A 67 15.87 5.16 -14.91
C LEU A 67 17.16 5.63 -15.60
N PRO A 68 17.07 6.64 -16.49
CA PRO A 68 18.22 7.23 -17.16
C PRO A 68 19.30 7.65 -16.16
N GLU A 69 20.57 7.53 -16.59
CA GLU A 69 21.72 8.00 -15.79
C GLU A 69 21.54 9.47 -15.40
N GLY A 70 21.82 9.80 -14.14
CA GLY A 70 21.59 11.15 -13.59
C GLY A 70 20.18 11.43 -13.05
N THR A 71 19.21 10.52 -13.26
CA THR A 71 17.88 10.66 -12.65
C THR A 71 17.96 10.33 -11.16
N PRO A 72 17.44 11.20 -10.25
CA PRO A 72 17.39 10.89 -8.82
C PRO A 72 16.59 9.62 -8.56
N LYS A 73 17.20 8.67 -7.87
CA LYS A 73 16.55 7.41 -7.43
C LYS A 73 16.04 7.56 -6.01
N PRO A 74 14.99 6.80 -5.62
CA PRO A 74 14.55 6.76 -4.23
C PRO A 74 15.61 6.08 -3.36
N GLU A 75 15.67 6.48 -2.10
CA GLU A 75 16.48 5.78 -1.11
C GLU A 75 15.81 4.46 -0.75
N LEU A 76 16.50 3.33 -1.00
CA LEU A 76 15.93 2.00 -0.77
C LEU A 76 15.84 1.66 0.71
N ASN A 77 16.79 2.14 1.54
CA ASN A 77 16.74 1.96 2.99
C ASN A 77 15.80 2.99 3.63
N ALA A 78 14.53 2.90 3.28
CA ALA A 78 13.47 3.82 3.66
C ALA A 78 12.15 3.08 3.82
N ILE A 79 11.15 3.76 4.37
CA ILE A 79 9.78 3.26 4.53
C ILE A 79 8.87 4.09 3.63
N ALA A 80 8.04 3.45 2.82
CA ALA A 80 6.97 4.08 2.09
C ALA A 80 5.65 3.88 2.83
N VAL A 81 4.82 4.92 2.86
CA VAL A 81 3.48 4.87 3.48
C VAL A 81 2.44 5.41 2.51
N ASP A 82 1.27 4.80 2.52
CA ASP A 82 0.15 5.18 1.66
C ASP A 82 -1.18 4.82 2.31
N ALA A 83 -2.26 5.40 1.80
CA ALA A 83 -3.62 5.14 2.22
C ALA A 83 -4.52 4.81 1.02
N ALA A 84 -5.55 4.02 1.26
CA ALA A 84 -6.61 3.76 0.31
C ALA A 84 -7.95 4.11 0.92
N CYS A 85 -8.82 4.73 0.12
CA CYS A 85 -10.17 5.06 0.53
C CYS A 85 -11.17 4.74 -0.59
N SER A 86 -12.14 3.88 -0.31
CA SER A 86 -13.23 3.58 -1.25
C SER A 86 -14.39 4.55 -1.05
N GLY A 87 -14.28 5.74 -1.66
CA GLY A 87 -15.19 6.86 -1.50
C GLY A 87 -14.55 8.01 -0.70
N ASN A 88 -15.22 9.19 -0.66
CA ASN A 88 -14.69 10.37 0.02
C ASN A 88 -15.85 11.18 0.64
N PRO A 89 -16.34 10.81 1.84
CA PRO A 89 -15.84 9.78 2.78
C PRO A 89 -16.22 8.34 2.39
N GLY A 90 -15.43 7.35 2.89
CA GLY A 90 -15.63 5.93 2.61
C GLY A 90 -14.85 5.02 3.55
N LYS A 91 -14.70 3.75 3.17
CA LYS A 91 -13.84 2.80 3.88
C LYS A 91 -12.39 3.15 3.61
N MET A 92 -11.65 3.46 4.65
CA MET A 92 -10.28 3.93 4.61
C MET A 92 -9.36 3.01 5.40
N GLU A 93 -8.21 2.70 4.82
CA GLU A 93 -7.12 1.99 5.47
C GLU A 93 -5.77 2.57 5.02
N TYR A 94 -4.71 2.28 5.74
CA TYR A 94 -3.36 2.71 5.39
C TYR A 94 -2.34 1.66 5.78
N ARG A 95 -1.15 1.72 5.17
CA ARG A 95 -0.04 0.82 5.47
C ARG A 95 1.32 1.48 5.30
N GLY A 96 2.34 0.81 5.84
CA GLY A 96 3.73 1.13 5.62
C GLY A 96 4.50 -0.11 5.18
N VAL A 97 5.41 0.06 4.21
CA VAL A 97 6.25 -1.00 3.67
C VAL A 97 7.71 -0.57 3.58
N TYR A 98 8.63 -1.51 3.61
CA TYR A 98 10.03 -1.23 3.27
C TYR A 98 10.16 -0.96 1.77
N VAL A 99 10.81 0.15 1.40
CA VAL A 99 10.99 0.53 0.00
C VAL A 99 11.77 -0.51 -0.78
N ALA A 100 12.86 -1.05 -0.20
CA ALA A 100 13.72 -2.02 -0.87
C ALA A 100 13.03 -3.35 -1.21
N THR A 101 12.07 -3.80 -0.41
CA THR A 101 11.50 -5.15 -0.50
C THR A 101 10.00 -5.19 -0.72
N GLY A 102 9.30 -4.05 -0.57
CA GLY A 102 7.83 -4.03 -0.54
C GLY A 102 7.22 -4.74 0.68
N THR A 103 8.04 -5.22 1.61
CA THR A 103 7.56 -5.96 2.78
C THR A 103 6.72 -5.05 3.68
N GLU A 104 5.49 -5.45 3.96
CA GLU A 104 4.60 -4.72 4.85
C GLU A 104 5.13 -4.73 6.30
N ILE A 105 5.22 -3.54 6.89
CA ILE A 105 5.71 -3.31 8.25
C ILE A 105 4.53 -3.18 9.21
N PHE A 106 3.51 -2.48 8.76
CA PHE A 106 2.25 -2.31 9.48
C PHE A 106 1.11 -2.02 8.51
N LYS A 107 -0.10 -2.37 8.93
CA LYS A 107 -1.35 -2.05 8.26
C LYS A 107 -2.38 -1.65 9.31
N SER A 108 -3.21 -0.64 9.01
CA SER A 108 -4.32 -0.25 9.87
C SER A 108 -5.51 -1.20 9.72
N PRO A 109 -6.43 -1.24 10.68
CA PRO A 109 -7.78 -1.72 10.41
C PRO A 109 -8.47 -0.83 9.36
N VAL A 110 -9.57 -1.32 8.80
CA VAL A 110 -10.44 -0.51 7.95
C VAL A 110 -11.28 0.42 8.84
N PHE A 111 -11.24 1.72 8.54
CA PHE A 111 -12.05 2.74 9.20
C PHE A 111 -13.26 3.09 8.33
N GLU A 112 -14.43 3.17 8.91
CA GLU A 112 -15.63 3.64 8.22
C GLU A 112 -15.69 5.17 8.17
N GLY A 113 -16.17 5.71 7.04
CA GLY A 113 -16.40 7.14 6.88
C GLY A 113 -15.14 8.01 6.93
N GLY A 114 -13.98 7.45 6.53
CA GLY A 114 -12.72 8.17 6.41
C GLY A 114 -12.53 8.86 5.07
N THR A 115 -11.41 9.55 4.93
CA THR A 115 -10.96 10.14 3.65
C THR A 115 -9.51 9.78 3.38
N ASN A 116 -9.09 9.81 2.11
CA ASN A 116 -7.71 9.49 1.76
C ASN A 116 -6.70 10.37 2.51
N ASN A 117 -6.93 11.68 2.55
CA ASN A 117 -6.04 12.61 3.25
C ASN A 117 -5.86 12.30 4.75
N ILE A 118 -6.93 11.84 5.43
CA ILE A 118 -6.83 11.38 6.83
C ILE A 118 -5.95 10.14 6.91
N GLY A 119 -6.16 9.17 6.03
CA GLY A 119 -5.35 7.95 5.97
C GLY A 119 -3.88 8.25 5.76
N GLU A 120 -3.55 9.12 4.83
CA GLU A 120 -2.19 9.59 4.55
C GLU A 120 -1.51 10.22 5.78
N PHE A 121 -2.24 11.12 6.46
CA PHE A 121 -1.77 11.72 7.71
C PHE A 121 -1.48 10.65 8.77
N LEU A 122 -2.44 9.76 9.01
CA LEU A 122 -2.31 8.69 10.00
C LEU A 122 -1.20 7.69 9.66
N ALA A 123 -1.00 7.38 8.37
CA ALA A 123 0.07 6.51 7.91
C ALA A 123 1.45 7.05 8.28
N ILE A 124 1.69 8.34 8.05
CA ILE A 124 2.96 8.99 8.40
C ILE A 124 3.15 8.99 9.93
N VAL A 125 2.14 9.39 10.71
CA VAL A 125 2.24 9.44 12.18
C VAL A 125 2.46 8.04 12.75
N HIS A 126 1.75 7.03 12.25
CA HIS A 126 1.96 5.63 12.66
C HIS A 126 3.39 5.18 12.38
N CYS A 127 3.92 5.51 11.20
CA CYS A 127 5.31 5.18 10.85
C CYS A 127 6.32 5.84 11.79
N LEU A 128 6.14 7.12 12.13
CA LEU A 128 6.97 7.84 13.09
C LEU A 128 6.95 7.17 14.47
N ALA A 129 5.76 6.86 14.99
CA ALA A 129 5.59 6.20 16.28
C ALA A 129 6.17 4.77 16.28
N TRP A 130 6.00 4.03 15.18
CA TRP A 130 6.59 2.70 15.00
C TRP A 130 8.12 2.77 15.01
N GLN A 131 8.72 3.71 14.28
CA GLN A 131 10.17 3.90 14.25
C GLN A 131 10.74 4.27 15.63
N GLN A 132 10.06 5.14 16.36
CA GLN A 132 10.46 5.51 17.73
C GLN A 132 10.49 4.27 18.63
N LYS A 133 9.45 3.42 18.58
CA LYS A 133 9.38 2.17 19.33
C LYS A 133 10.47 1.18 18.92
N LYS A 134 10.81 1.13 17.63
CA LYS A 134 11.86 0.24 17.07
C LYS A 134 13.26 0.85 17.15
N ARG A 135 13.40 2.10 17.60
CA ARG A 135 14.67 2.86 17.66
C ARG A 135 15.38 2.93 16.31
N THR A 136 14.59 3.16 15.24
CA THR A 136 15.07 3.38 13.87
C THR A 136 14.78 4.81 13.42
N ASN A 137 15.51 5.31 12.40
CA ASN A 137 15.36 6.66 11.86
C ASN A 137 15.41 6.65 10.33
N LEU A 138 14.75 5.67 9.71
CA LEU A 138 14.70 5.55 8.25
C LEU A 138 13.86 6.69 7.65
N PRO A 139 14.25 7.26 6.51
CA PRO A 139 13.41 8.19 5.79
C PRO A 139 12.03 7.61 5.51
N ILE A 140 11.00 8.47 5.59
CA ILE A 140 9.61 8.10 5.25
C ILE A 140 9.26 8.75 3.93
N TYR A 141 8.81 7.96 2.97
CA TYR A 141 8.22 8.45 1.72
C TYR A 141 6.70 8.41 1.79
N SER A 142 6.08 9.50 1.36
CA SER A 142 4.64 9.60 1.10
C SER A 142 4.43 10.43 -0.16
N ASP A 143 3.47 10.10 -1.00
CA ASP A 143 3.08 10.88 -2.16
C ASP A 143 2.03 11.95 -1.82
N SER A 144 1.54 11.99 -0.59
CA SER A 144 0.57 12.97 -0.10
C SER A 144 1.23 14.25 0.38
N VAL A 145 1.04 15.34 -0.35
CA VAL A 145 1.45 16.69 0.09
C VAL A 145 0.64 17.14 1.31
N ASN A 146 -0.66 16.79 1.33
CA ASN A 146 -1.54 17.15 2.45
C ASN A 146 -1.16 16.41 3.73
N GLY A 147 -0.91 15.10 3.65
CA GLY A 147 -0.47 14.29 4.78
C GLY A 147 0.80 14.85 5.41
N GLN A 148 1.82 15.12 4.59
CA GLN A 148 3.09 15.70 5.04
C GLN A 148 2.90 17.07 5.70
N LYS A 149 2.10 17.96 5.07
CA LYS A 149 1.80 19.30 5.61
C LYS A 149 1.08 19.21 6.95
N TRP A 150 0.12 18.32 7.11
CA TRP A 150 -0.62 18.17 8.37
C TRP A 150 0.27 17.63 9.49
N VAL A 151 1.17 16.70 9.17
CA VAL A 151 2.16 16.20 10.13
C VAL A 151 3.11 17.30 10.56
N SER A 152 3.61 18.15 9.65
CA SER A 152 4.48 19.29 10.00
C SER A 152 3.77 20.34 10.86
N GLN A 153 2.43 20.42 10.77
CA GLN A 153 1.61 21.31 11.58
C GLN A 153 1.13 20.68 12.90
N GLY A 154 1.37 19.39 13.08
CA GLY A 154 0.89 18.63 14.24
C GLY A 154 -0.63 18.45 14.29
N LEU A 155 -1.35 18.67 13.18
CA LEU A 155 -2.81 18.76 13.19
C LEU A 155 -3.41 18.18 11.89
N CYS A 156 -4.41 17.32 12.01
CA CYS A 156 -5.22 16.79 10.90
C CYS A 156 -6.28 17.83 10.48
N ARG A 157 -6.00 18.61 9.44
CA ARG A 157 -6.91 19.68 8.99
C ARG A 157 -8.03 19.16 8.08
N THR A 158 -8.69 18.10 8.53
CA THR A 158 -9.86 17.58 7.83
C THR A 158 -11.08 18.46 7.99
N LYS A 159 -11.94 18.51 6.97
CA LYS A 159 -13.28 19.11 7.03
C LYS A 159 -14.37 18.06 7.32
N LEU A 160 -13.96 16.80 7.52
CA LEU A 160 -14.89 15.73 7.84
C LEU A 160 -15.54 16.00 9.20
N VAL A 161 -16.86 15.85 9.25
CA VAL A 161 -17.63 16.00 10.50
C VAL A 161 -17.70 14.64 11.18
N GLN A 162 -17.43 14.64 12.49
CA GLN A 162 -17.55 13.46 13.33
C GLN A 162 -19.02 13.02 13.44
N ASN A 163 -19.23 11.70 13.31
CA ASN A 163 -20.52 11.04 13.51
C ASN A 163 -20.30 9.64 14.13
N GLU A 164 -21.36 8.91 14.37
CA GLU A 164 -21.26 7.58 14.99
C GLU A 164 -20.42 6.58 14.20
N LYS A 165 -20.49 6.61 12.84
CA LYS A 165 -19.74 5.69 11.98
C LYS A 165 -18.23 5.91 12.03
N ASN A 166 -17.81 7.18 12.16
CA ASN A 166 -16.40 7.55 12.13
C ASN A 166 -15.84 7.95 13.50
N ARG A 167 -16.60 7.78 14.59
CA ARG A 167 -16.17 8.15 15.95
C ARG A 167 -14.80 7.56 16.30
N TYR A 168 -14.58 6.28 16.05
CA TYR A 168 -13.31 5.65 16.35
C TYR A 168 -12.15 6.23 15.51
N LEU A 169 -12.41 6.61 14.25
CA LEU A 169 -11.41 7.31 13.44
C LEU A 169 -11.00 8.63 14.06
N PHE A 170 -11.95 9.42 14.58
CA PHE A 170 -11.63 10.68 15.26
C PHE A 170 -10.86 10.48 16.58
N GLU A 171 -11.10 9.39 17.30
CA GLU A 171 -10.28 9.02 18.46
C GLU A 171 -8.83 8.69 18.05
N VAL A 172 -8.64 8.04 16.89
CA VAL A 172 -7.32 7.75 16.33
C VAL A 172 -6.62 9.04 15.89
N ILE A 173 -7.34 9.96 15.23
CA ILE A 173 -6.81 11.28 14.85
C ILE A 173 -6.32 12.02 16.09
N ALA A 174 -7.15 12.14 17.12
CA ALA A 174 -6.78 12.84 18.35
C ALA A 174 -5.54 12.21 19.02
N ARG A 175 -5.41 10.88 19.00
CA ARG A 175 -4.20 10.21 19.51
C ARG A 175 -2.97 10.52 18.66
N ALA A 176 -3.12 10.60 17.34
CA ALA A 176 -2.03 10.94 16.43
C ALA A 176 -1.56 12.38 16.64
N GLU A 177 -2.49 13.34 16.78
CA GLU A 177 -2.18 14.73 17.07
C GLU A 177 -1.50 14.90 18.44
N LYS A 178 -2.03 14.21 19.47
CA LYS A 178 -1.40 14.18 20.79
C LYS A 178 0.02 13.62 20.71
N TRP A 179 0.24 12.55 19.95
CA TRP A 179 1.57 11.97 19.77
C TRP A 179 2.53 12.97 19.13
N LEU A 180 2.09 13.69 18.07
CA LEU A 180 2.91 14.72 17.42
C LEU A 180 3.24 15.88 18.37
N HIS A 181 2.32 16.25 19.26
CA HIS A 181 2.55 17.29 20.26
C HIS A 181 3.55 16.84 21.33
N ASP A 182 3.45 15.60 21.81
CA ASP A 182 4.23 15.09 22.95
C ASP A 182 5.62 14.57 22.54
N ASN A 183 5.86 14.37 21.24
CA ASN A 183 7.10 13.77 20.73
C ASN A 183 7.80 14.65 19.70
N THR A 184 9.11 14.68 19.78
CA THR A 184 9.96 15.23 18.73
C THR A 184 10.53 14.13 17.87
N PHE A 185 10.61 14.35 16.57
CA PHE A 185 11.21 13.41 15.63
C PHE A 185 12.18 14.12 14.69
N ARG A 186 13.24 13.41 14.27
CA ARG A 186 14.21 13.89 13.29
C ARG A 186 14.19 13.08 12.00
N VAL A 187 13.22 12.18 11.87
CA VAL A 187 13.04 11.33 10.70
C VAL A 187 12.67 12.21 9.50
N PRO A 188 13.42 12.15 8.39
CA PRO A 188 13.06 12.92 7.20
C PRO A 188 11.80 12.34 6.56
N ILE A 189 10.80 13.20 6.36
CA ILE A 189 9.61 12.87 5.58
C ILE A 189 9.80 13.48 4.19
N ARG A 190 9.75 12.63 3.15
CA ARG A 190 10.06 12.99 1.78
C ARG A 190 8.90 12.71 0.85
N LYS A 191 8.73 13.56 -0.16
CA LYS A 191 7.76 13.34 -1.23
C LYS A 191 8.20 12.17 -2.11
N TRP A 192 7.32 11.18 -2.28
CA TRP A 192 7.48 10.19 -3.35
C TRP A 192 7.19 10.85 -4.69
N ARG A 193 8.06 10.64 -5.65
CA ARG A 193 7.98 11.27 -6.97
C ARG A 193 7.32 10.33 -7.96
N THR A 194 6.00 10.19 -7.86
CA THR A 194 5.19 9.28 -8.70
C THR A 194 5.43 9.51 -10.20
N GLU A 195 5.65 10.77 -10.61
CA GLU A 195 5.93 11.17 -11.98
C GLU A 195 7.25 10.60 -12.54
N ILE A 196 8.17 10.17 -11.67
CA ILE A 196 9.49 9.64 -12.05
C ILE A 196 9.61 8.16 -11.65
N TRP A 197 9.14 7.81 -10.46
CA TRP A 197 9.37 6.51 -9.84
C TRP A 197 8.19 5.55 -9.97
N GLY A 198 7.07 5.99 -10.60
CA GLY A 198 5.85 5.23 -10.65
C GLY A 198 5.11 5.21 -9.31
N GLU A 199 4.16 4.29 -9.15
CA GLU A 199 3.36 4.18 -7.94
C GLU A 199 4.24 3.90 -6.71
N ILE A 200 3.82 4.45 -5.56
CA ILE A 200 4.53 4.24 -4.31
C ILE A 200 4.44 2.77 -3.87
N PRO A 201 5.50 2.15 -3.33
CA PRO A 201 5.46 0.73 -2.93
C PRO A 201 4.36 0.35 -1.95
N ALA A 202 3.85 1.33 -1.20
CA ALA A 202 2.74 1.15 -0.27
C ALA A 202 1.36 1.25 -0.93
N ASP A 203 1.26 1.57 -2.25
CA ASP A 203 -0.03 1.65 -2.97
C ASP A 203 -0.81 0.33 -2.88
N PHE A 204 -2.12 0.43 -2.66
CA PHE A 204 -2.99 -0.73 -2.47
C PHE A 204 -3.40 -1.41 -3.78
N GLY A 205 -3.02 -0.85 -4.95
CA GLY A 205 -3.38 -1.39 -6.25
C GLY A 205 -4.89 -1.38 -6.55
N ARG A 206 -5.65 -0.56 -5.85
CA ARG A 206 -7.10 -0.42 -6.03
C ARG A 206 -7.39 0.80 -6.89
N LYS A 207 -7.51 0.58 -8.18
CA LYS A 207 -8.01 1.59 -9.15
C LYS A 207 -9.34 1.16 -9.71
#